data_cd3525c9153db25b594e2ab08ce212df
#
_entry.id   cd3525c9153db25b594e2ab08ce212df
#
_cell.length_a   1.000
_cell.length_b   1.000
_cell.length_c   1.000
_cell.angle_alpha   90.00
_cell.angle_beta   90.00
_cell.angle_gamma   90.00
#
_symmetry.space_group_name_H-M   'P 1'
#
loop_
_entity.id
_entity.type
_entity.pdbx_description
1 polymer ?
#
loop_
_entity_poly.entity_id
_entity_poly.type
_entity_poly.pdbx_seq_one_letter_code
_entity_poly.pdbx_strand_id
1 'polypeptide(L)'
;SASVNYDQLFNPYRFYGHDRLEDNNFLSLGVSYSLFDTVGLERLRASVGQSYYFEDRRVTLNEQDDIDTERNTGPVVSLTSQLNQNFTIAANSAWMSNGDNAQRDFQVYYTGDKGNLYNLGYFYRKDIPGRQDTYDQVVASFIQPIKDNWRIMGHVQYDIDNDVAREILLGVNYESCCWGISVYGRSYYNDLDDPKASNVSEKRAIIAEITLKGLGGLNNKLASLLENRVLGFNKINQSWTQR
;
A
#
# COMPACT_ATOMS: atom_id res chain seq x y z
N SER A 1 0.30 5.41 9.37
CA SER A 1 1.68 5.90 9.22
C SER A 1 2.19 5.51 7.85
N ALA A 2 2.83 6.47 7.16
CA ALA A 2 3.43 6.21 5.86
C ALA A 2 4.57 5.18 6.01
N SER A 3 4.73 4.30 5.02
CA SER A 3 5.89 3.40 4.98
C SER A 3 7.16 4.21 4.77
N VAL A 4 8.18 3.99 5.59
CA VAL A 4 9.47 4.64 5.39
C VAL A 4 10.15 3.97 4.19
N ASN A 5 10.43 4.75 3.16
CA ASN A 5 11.17 4.31 1.98
C ASN A 5 12.33 5.28 1.70
N TYR A 6 13.19 4.91 0.75
CA TYR A 6 14.36 5.71 0.39
C TYR A 6 14.00 7.16 0.01
N ASP A 7 12.96 7.37 -0.78
CA ASP A 7 12.57 8.71 -1.26
C ASP A 7 12.08 9.59 -0.11
N GLN A 8 11.51 9.01 0.93
CA GLN A 8 11.04 9.74 2.11
C GLN A 8 12.19 10.27 2.98
N LEU A 9 13.38 9.66 2.95
CA LEU A 9 14.55 10.19 3.66
C LEU A 9 14.92 11.60 3.19
N PHE A 10 14.61 11.94 1.95
CA PHE A 10 14.91 13.24 1.34
C PHE A 10 13.70 14.18 1.34
N ASN A 11 12.56 13.73 1.87
CA ASN A 11 11.40 14.59 2.03
C ASN A 11 11.57 15.46 3.30
N PRO A 12 11.53 16.80 3.20
CA PRO A 12 11.65 17.67 4.36
C PRO A 12 10.42 17.58 5.29
N TYR A 13 9.32 16.97 4.84
CA TYR A 13 8.07 16.87 5.60
C TYR A 13 7.85 15.45 6.11
N ARG A 14 7.89 15.28 7.43
CA ARG A 14 7.60 14.00 8.10
C ARG A 14 6.09 13.74 8.22
N PHE A 15 5.29 14.82 8.30
CA PHE A 15 3.83 14.74 8.42
C PHE A 15 3.15 15.16 7.11
N TYR A 16 2.07 14.44 6.76
CA TYR A 16 1.20 14.84 5.66
C TYR A 16 0.21 15.90 6.15
N GLY A 17 0.29 17.10 5.60
CA GLY A 17 -0.55 18.24 5.92
C GLY A 17 0.27 19.51 6.15
N HIS A 18 -0.37 20.66 6.07
CA HIS A 18 0.30 21.96 6.27
C HIS A 18 0.17 22.49 7.69
N ASP A 19 -0.33 21.70 8.62
CA ASP A 19 -0.74 22.16 9.95
C ASP A 19 0.40 22.22 10.97
N ARG A 20 1.56 21.62 10.67
CA ARG A 20 2.70 21.63 11.59
C ARG A 20 4.01 21.92 10.86
N LEU A 21 4.72 22.92 11.32
CA LEU A 21 6.11 23.16 10.97
C LEU A 21 6.96 22.23 11.84
N GLU A 22 7.84 21.48 11.21
CA GLU A 22 8.76 20.57 11.89
C GLU A 22 10.04 21.31 12.33
N ASP A 23 10.60 20.85 13.45
CA ASP A 23 11.94 21.18 13.92
C ASP A 23 12.96 20.29 13.19
N ASN A 24 13.21 20.60 11.91
CA ASN A 24 14.06 19.77 11.06
C ASN A 24 15.48 20.31 10.96
N ASN A 25 16.38 19.70 11.75
CA ASN A 25 17.83 19.89 11.59
C ASN A 25 18.46 18.51 11.34
N PHE A 26 18.53 18.09 10.06
CA PHE A 26 19.01 16.76 9.69
C PHE A 26 19.79 16.77 8.38
N LEU A 27 20.62 15.76 8.20
CA LEU A 27 21.34 15.44 6.97
C LEU A 27 20.94 14.04 6.50
N SER A 28 20.42 13.93 5.28
CA SER A 28 20.15 12.64 4.63
C SER A 28 21.21 12.32 3.61
N LEU A 29 21.77 11.14 3.70
CA LEU A 29 22.75 10.60 2.76
C LEU A 29 22.20 9.31 2.14
N GLY A 30 22.39 9.16 0.83
CA GLY A 30 21.96 7.95 0.16
C GLY A 30 22.62 7.75 -1.19
N VAL A 31 22.59 6.49 -1.63
CA VAL A 31 23.08 6.05 -2.94
C VAL A 31 21.97 5.27 -3.62
N SER A 32 21.77 5.57 -4.90
CA SER A 32 20.82 4.85 -5.76
C SER A 32 21.54 4.38 -7.02
N TYR A 33 21.27 3.13 -7.39
CA TYR A 33 21.78 2.51 -8.61
C TYR A 33 20.60 2.08 -9.48
N SER A 34 20.61 2.47 -10.74
CA SER A 34 19.55 2.11 -11.70
C SER A 34 20.14 1.44 -12.92
N LEU A 35 19.50 0.36 -13.36
CA LEU A 35 19.76 -0.32 -14.63
C LEU A 35 18.64 -0.03 -15.61
N PHE A 36 19.01 0.43 -16.80
CA PHE A 36 18.10 0.69 -17.90
C PHE A 36 18.33 -0.33 -19.01
N ASP A 37 17.27 -0.68 -19.71
CA ASP A 37 17.40 -1.50 -20.91
C ASP A 37 17.76 -0.63 -22.14
N THR A 38 17.88 -1.28 -23.29
CA THR A 38 18.27 -0.63 -24.56
C THR A 38 17.27 0.40 -25.09
N VAL A 39 16.03 0.38 -24.58
CA VAL A 39 14.98 1.35 -24.94
C VAL A 39 14.77 2.42 -23.86
N GLY A 40 15.64 2.44 -22.83
CA GLY A 40 15.61 3.43 -21.76
C GLY A 40 14.61 3.15 -20.64
N LEU A 41 14.05 1.95 -20.58
CA LEU A 41 13.16 1.56 -19.46
C LEU A 41 14.01 1.10 -18.27
N GLU A 42 13.72 1.65 -17.08
CA GLU A 42 14.36 1.23 -15.83
C GLU A 42 13.92 -0.18 -15.45
N ARG A 43 14.87 -1.11 -15.42
CA ARG A 43 14.66 -2.53 -15.10
C ARG A 43 14.93 -2.86 -13.66
N LEU A 44 15.83 -2.13 -13.03
CA LEU A 44 16.20 -2.30 -11.63
C LEU A 44 16.57 -0.95 -11.05
N ARG A 45 16.07 -0.68 -9.84
CA ARG A 45 16.56 0.39 -8.98
C ARG A 45 16.83 -0.20 -7.60
N ALA A 46 18.05 -0.02 -7.12
CA ALA A 46 18.46 -0.37 -5.76
C ALA A 46 18.97 0.89 -5.06
N SER A 47 18.46 1.17 -3.88
CA SER A 47 18.79 2.38 -3.14
C SER A 47 19.03 2.06 -1.67
N VAL A 48 20.00 2.73 -1.07
CA VAL A 48 20.26 2.67 0.38
C VAL A 48 20.55 4.07 0.89
N GLY A 49 20.00 4.41 2.03
CA GLY A 49 20.21 5.73 2.64
C GLY A 49 19.93 5.73 4.13
N GLN A 50 20.30 6.83 4.78
CA GLN A 50 20.12 7.07 6.20
C GLN A 50 20.05 8.57 6.48
N SER A 51 19.28 8.96 7.49
CA SER A 51 19.21 10.34 7.97
C SER A 51 19.85 10.46 9.36
N TYR A 52 20.59 11.55 9.56
CA TYR A 52 21.24 11.93 10.81
C TYR A 52 20.61 13.22 11.31
N TYR A 53 20.12 13.22 12.55
CA TYR A 53 19.50 14.37 13.21
C TYR A 53 20.50 15.05 14.15
N PHE A 54 20.63 16.35 14.03
CA PHE A 54 21.54 17.17 14.86
C PHE A 54 20.88 17.59 16.17
N GLU A 55 19.54 17.60 16.21
CA GLU A 55 18.73 17.99 17.36
C GLU A 55 17.65 16.94 17.65
N ASP A 56 17.12 16.96 18.87
CA ASP A 56 16.01 16.09 19.26
C ASP A 56 14.73 16.54 18.56
N ARG A 57 13.95 15.59 18.09
CA ARG A 57 12.69 15.83 17.38
C ARG A 57 11.55 16.01 18.38
N ARG A 58 11.21 17.28 18.69
CA ARG A 58 10.23 17.64 19.70
C ARG A 58 8.80 17.72 19.19
N VAL A 59 8.63 17.89 17.88
CA VAL A 59 7.29 17.94 17.26
C VAL A 59 6.77 16.53 17.07
N THR A 60 5.72 16.18 17.82
CA THR A 60 5.04 14.86 17.80
C THR A 60 3.62 14.99 17.27
N LEU A 61 3.00 13.89 16.85
CA LEU A 61 1.60 13.87 16.39
C LEU A 61 0.62 14.12 17.53
N ASN A 62 0.90 13.54 18.71
CA ASN A 62 0.12 13.72 19.91
C ASN A 62 0.99 14.36 21.01
N GLU A 63 0.40 15.17 21.87
CA GLU A 63 1.10 15.79 23.01
C GLU A 63 1.62 14.77 24.05
N GLN A 64 1.13 13.53 23.97
CA GLN A 64 1.50 12.43 24.85
C GLN A 64 2.64 11.57 24.30
N ASP A 65 3.05 11.79 23.06
CA ASP A 65 4.16 11.05 22.46
C ASP A 65 5.50 11.56 23.03
N ASP A 66 6.40 10.65 23.31
CA ASP A 66 7.74 11.00 23.81
C ASP A 66 8.56 11.75 22.75
N ILE A 67 9.43 12.63 23.22
CA ILE A 67 10.41 13.33 22.36
C ILE A 67 11.34 12.28 21.78
N ASP A 68 11.48 12.31 20.47
CA ASP A 68 12.38 11.39 19.77
C ASP A 68 13.82 11.93 19.81
N THR A 69 14.63 11.31 20.66
CA THR A 69 16.04 11.66 20.91
C THR A 69 17.03 10.88 20.06
N GLU A 70 16.55 9.98 19.19
CA GLU A 70 17.41 9.18 18.33
C GLU A 70 18.13 10.04 17.29
N ARG A 71 19.45 9.89 17.20
CA ARG A 71 20.29 10.70 16.32
C ARG A 71 20.30 10.26 14.86
N ASN A 72 19.77 9.08 14.55
CA ASN A 72 19.67 8.60 13.18
C ASN A 72 18.46 7.69 12.98
N THR A 73 18.01 7.56 11.76
CA THR A 73 16.87 6.69 11.42
C THR A 73 17.21 5.21 11.32
N GLY A 74 18.51 4.85 11.45
CA GLY A 74 18.97 3.56 10.92
C GLY A 74 18.95 3.52 9.37
N PRO A 75 19.50 2.49 8.76
CA PRO A 75 19.54 2.36 7.30
C PRO A 75 18.15 2.04 6.73
N VAL A 76 17.89 2.60 5.55
CA VAL A 76 16.72 2.29 4.73
C VAL A 76 17.19 1.75 3.40
N VAL A 77 16.66 0.60 2.99
CA VAL A 77 16.98 -0.06 1.72
C VAL A 77 15.70 -0.19 0.90
N SER A 78 15.75 0.18 -0.37
CA SER A 78 14.66 0.04 -1.32
C SER A 78 15.16 -0.66 -2.58
N LEU A 79 14.40 -1.62 -3.06
CA LEU A 79 14.65 -2.35 -4.30
C LEU A 79 13.36 -2.38 -5.12
N THR A 80 13.44 -1.96 -6.37
CA THR A 80 12.36 -2.11 -7.34
C THR A 80 12.92 -2.74 -8.61
N SER A 81 12.29 -3.80 -9.10
CA SER A 81 12.68 -4.47 -10.33
C SER A 81 11.47 -4.69 -11.21
N GLN A 82 11.56 -4.19 -12.45
CA GLN A 82 10.60 -4.48 -13.51
C GLN A 82 11.19 -5.57 -14.41
N LEU A 83 10.89 -6.85 -14.08
CA LEU A 83 11.45 -7.99 -14.78
C LEU A 83 11.06 -8.01 -16.26
N ASN A 84 9.82 -7.62 -16.55
CA ASN A 84 9.30 -7.40 -17.89
C ASN A 84 8.17 -6.36 -17.85
N GLN A 85 7.49 -6.11 -18.97
CA GLN A 85 6.41 -5.11 -19.07
C GLN A 85 5.22 -5.40 -18.11
N ASN A 86 5.05 -6.65 -17.73
CA ASN A 86 3.92 -7.15 -16.97
C ASN A 86 4.25 -7.42 -15.49
N PHE A 87 5.52 -7.66 -15.15
CA PHE A 87 5.92 -8.19 -13.85
C PHE A 87 6.84 -7.25 -13.09
N THR A 88 6.42 -6.84 -11.90
CA THR A 88 7.19 -5.95 -11.03
C THR A 88 7.35 -6.55 -9.64
N ILE A 89 8.53 -6.39 -9.06
CA ILE A 89 8.87 -6.73 -7.69
C ILE A 89 9.32 -5.45 -6.99
N ALA A 90 8.84 -5.22 -5.77
CA ALA A 90 9.29 -4.14 -4.92
C ALA A 90 9.58 -4.68 -3.52
N ALA A 91 10.67 -4.24 -2.92
CA ALA A 91 11.05 -4.57 -1.56
C ALA A 91 11.59 -3.33 -0.86
N ASN A 92 11.14 -3.08 0.36
CA ASN A 92 11.66 -2.02 1.21
C ASN A 92 11.95 -2.60 2.60
N SER A 93 13.02 -2.13 3.22
CA SER A 93 13.33 -2.45 4.60
C SER A 93 13.91 -1.23 5.29
N ALA A 94 13.44 -0.96 6.50
CA ALA A 94 13.95 0.11 7.34
C ALA A 94 14.31 -0.46 8.73
N TRP A 95 15.43 -0.01 9.25
CA TRP A 95 15.90 -0.38 10.58
C TRP A 95 15.83 0.83 11.52
N MET A 96 15.79 0.56 12.82
CA MET A 96 15.98 1.55 13.87
C MET A 96 17.46 1.80 14.09
N SER A 97 17.79 2.86 14.81
CA SER A 97 19.17 3.20 15.18
C SER A 97 19.88 2.11 15.98
N ASN A 98 19.13 1.34 16.79
CA ASN A 98 19.64 0.20 17.58
C ASN A 98 19.86 -1.08 16.73
N GLY A 99 19.56 -1.06 15.44
CA GLY A 99 19.70 -2.19 14.52
C GLY A 99 18.49 -3.11 14.44
N ASP A 100 17.45 -2.88 15.22
CA ASP A 100 16.17 -3.61 15.10
C ASP A 100 15.48 -3.28 13.78
N ASN A 101 14.80 -4.26 13.20
CA ASN A 101 14.04 -4.03 11.98
C ASN A 101 12.67 -3.42 12.31
N ALA A 102 12.45 -2.19 11.85
CA ALA A 102 11.21 -1.46 12.06
C ALA A 102 10.16 -1.74 10.99
N GLN A 103 10.60 -2.05 9.75
CA GLN A 103 9.70 -2.26 8.62
C GLN A 103 10.32 -3.21 7.60
N ARG A 104 9.47 -4.07 7.03
CA ARG A 104 9.78 -4.89 5.84
C ARG A 104 8.54 -4.92 4.96
N ASP A 105 8.68 -4.49 3.73
CA ASP A 105 7.64 -4.59 2.73
C ASP A 105 8.18 -5.36 1.53
N PHE A 106 7.48 -6.39 1.11
CA PHE A 106 7.77 -7.13 -0.10
C PHE A 106 6.52 -7.25 -0.93
N GLN A 107 6.58 -6.91 -2.21
CA GLN A 107 5.43 -6.91 -3.09
C GLN A 107 5.81 -7.46 -4.45
N VAL A 108 4.95 -8.30 -4.97
CA VAL A 108 5.01 -8.80 -6.34
C VAL A 108 3.67 -8.52 -7.01
N TYR A 109 3.70 -7.92 -8.18
CA TYR A 109 2.50 -7.72 -8.95
C TYR A 109 2.70 -7.98 -10.45
N TYR A 110 1.69 -8.57 -11.01
CA TYR A 110 1.59 -8.88 -12.42
C TYR A 110 0.38 -8.17 -13.01
N THR A 111 0.58 -7.49 -14.14
CA THR A 111 -0.47 -6.84 -14.92
C THR A 111 -0.41 -7.34 -16.34
N GLY A 112 -1.41 -8.11 -16.77
CA GLY A 112 -1.44 -8.66 -18.13
C GLY A 112 -2.17 -7.76 -19.11
N ASP A 113 -1.92 -7.97 -20.39
CA ASP A 113 -2.42 -7.16 -21.51
C ASP A 113 -3.95 -7.19 -21.66
N LYS A 114 -4.59 -8.23 -21.13
CA LYS A 114 -6.06 -8.38 -21.15
C LYS A 114 -6.74 -7.72 -19.94
N GLY A 115 -6.00 -6.98 -19.12
CA GLY A 115 -6.52 -6.35 -17.89
C GLY A 115 -6.65 -7.32 -16.72
N ASN A 116 -5.95 -8.45 -16.74
CA ASN A 116 -5.77 -9.30 -15.58
C ASN A 116 -4.67 -8.74 -14.68
N LEU A 117 -4.88 -8.87 -13.36
CA LEU A 117 -3.98 -8.35 -12.34
C LEU A 117 -3.89 -9.37 -11.21
N TYR A 118 -2.68 -9.63 -10.74
CA TYR A 118 -2.41 -10.48 -9.58
C TYR A 118 -1.36 -9.81 -8.69
N ASN A 119 -1.65 -9.72 -7.42
CA ASN A 119 -0.78 -9.14 -6.40
C ASN A 119 -0.56 -10.09 -5.25
N LEU A 120 0.67 -10.08 -4.74
CA LEU A 120 1.02 -10.66 -3.46
C LEU A 120 1.91 -9.67 -2.72
N GLY A 121 1.58 -9.37 -1.48
CA GLY A 121 2.34 -8.48 -0.62
C GLY A 121 2.53 -9.06 0.77
N TYR A 122 3.69 -8.81 1.36
CA TYR A 122 3.99 -9.03 2.75
C TYR A 122 4.39 -7.71 3.38
N PHE A 123 3.83 -7.38 4.53
CA PHE A 123 4.03 -6.11 5.23
C PHE A 123 4.26 -6.37 6.71
N TYR A 124 5.43 -5.97 7.18
CA TYR A 124 5.80 -6.01 8.59
C TYR A 124 6.12 -4.61 9.08
N ARG A 125 5.60 -4.23 10.23
CA ARG A 125 5.94 -3.00 10.94
C ARG A 125 5.90 -3.21 12.44
N LYS A 126 6.91 -2.67 13.11
CA LYS A 126 7.02 -2.59 14.55
C LYS A 126 6.77 -1.14 15.00
N ASP A 127 6.31 -0.95 16.21
CA ASP A 127 6.13 0.36 16.84
C ASP A 127 5.22 1.33 16.05
N ILE A 128 4.01 0.86 15.73
CA ILE A 128 2.97 1.72 15.15
C ILE A 128 2.40 2.59 16.27
N PRO A 129 2.40 3.95 16.13
CA PRO A 129 1.81 4.84 17.13
C PRO A 129 0.36 4.46 17.44
N GLY A 130 0.05 4.28 18.74
CA GLY A 130 -1.27 3.88 19.22
C GLY A 130 -1.55 2.37 19.19
N ARG A 131 -0.58 1.53 18.80
CA ARG A 131 -0.63 0.06 18.90
C ARG A 131 0.63 -0.44 19.58
N GLN A 132 0.45 -1.32 20.55
CA GLN A 132 1.58 -2.04 21.18
C GLN A 132 2.00 -3.29 20.39
N ASP A 133 1.21 -3.66 19.37
CA ASP A 133 1.38 -4.89 18.61
C ASP A 133 2.10 -4.64 17.29
N THR A 134 2.86 -5.62 16.86
CA THR A 134 3.47 -5.68 15.54
C THR A 134 2.39 -5.78 14.46
N TYR A 135 2.56 -5.08 13.36
CA TYR A 135 1.75 -5.25 12.16
C TYR A 135 2.45 -6.25 11.25
N ASP A 136 1.94 -7.46 11.16
CA ASP A 136 2.50 -8.53 10.34
C ASP A 136 1.40 -9.13 9.45
N GLN A 137 1.43 -8.82 8.14
CA GLN A 137 0.32 -9.13 7.26
C GLN A 137 0.75 -9.61 5.88
N VAL A 138 -0.02 -10.55 5.35
CA VAL A 138 0.00 -10.95 3.95
C VAL A 138 -1.26 -10.43 3.26
N VAL A 139 -1.08 -9.88 2.07
CA VAL A 139 -2.15 -9.38 1.22
C VAL A 139 -2.08 -10.08 -0.13
N ALA A 140 -3.18 -10.64 -0.61
CA ALA A 140 -3.29 -11.15 -1.96
C ALA A 140 -4.52 -10.58 -2.65
N SER A 141 -4.38 -10.26 -3.94
CA SER A 141 -5.46 -9.70 -4.74
C SER A 141 -5.40 -10.20 -6.17
N PHE A 142 -6.54 -10.36 -6.79
CA PHE A 142 -6.60 -10.66 -8.20
C PHE A 142 -7.79 -9.98 -8.88
N ILE A 143 -7.61 -9.68 -10.16
CA ILE A 143 -8.66 -9.32 -11.10
C ILE A 143 -8.46 -10.17 -12.35
N GLN A 144 -9.47 -10.94 -12.72
CA GLN A 144 -9.42 -11.84 -13.85
C GLN A 144 -10.60 -11.60 -14.78
N PRO A 145 -10.36 -11.12 -16.01
CA PRO A 145 -11.36 -11.15 -17.07
C PRO A 145 -11.73 -12.60 -17.43
N ILE A 146 -13.03 -12.91 -17.46
CA ILE A 146 -13.55 -14.22 -17.88
C ILE A 146 -13.95 -14.17 -19.36
N LYS A 147 -14.61 -13.09 -19.73
CA LYS A 147 -15.05 -12.75 -21.10
C LYS A 147 -14.90 -11.26 -21.31
N ASP A 148 -15.17 -10.78 -22.52
CA ASP A 148 -14.96 -9.38 -22.90
C ASP A 148 -15.57 -8.37 -21.92
N ASN A 149 -16.72 -8.70 -21.32
CA ASN A 149 -17.47 -7.80 -20.45
C ASN A 149 -17.52 -8.27 -18.99
N TRP A 150 -17.00 -9.46 -18.65
CA TRP A 150 -17.11 -10.03 -17.31
C TRP A 150 -15.74 -10.14 -16.65
N ARG A 151 -15.66 -9.77 -15.38
CA ARG A 151 -14.47 -9.91 -14.54
C ARG A 151 -14.84 -10.45 -13.17
N ILE A 152 -13.98 -11.31 -12.64
CA ILE A 152 -14.01 -11.69 -11.23
C ILE A 152 -12.85 -10.98 -10.52
N MET A 153 -13.06 -10.66 -9.26
CA MET A 153 -12.07 -10.01 -8.42
C MET A 153 -12.10 -10.60 -7.03
N GLY A 154 -10.93 -10.66 -6.42
CA GLY A 154 -10.79 -11.08 -5.04
C GLY A 154 -9.66 -10.34 -4.35
N HIS A 155 -9.82 -10.17 -3.05
CA HIS A 155 -8.83 -9.59 -2.17
C HIS A 155 -8.89 -10.27 -0.81
N VAL A 156 -7.74 -10.55 -0.24
CA VAL A 156 -7.60 -11.06 1.12
C VAL A 156 -6.46 -10.33 1.82
N GLN A 157 -6.69 -9.92 3.04
CA GLN A 157 -5.71 -9.39 3.95
C GLN A 157 -5.70 -10.24 5.21
N TYR A 158 -4.59 -10.91 5.47
CA TYR A 158 -4.42 -11.85 6.57
C TYR A 158 -3.40 -11.31 7.56
N ASP A 159 -3.78 -11.23 8.83
CA ASP A 159 -2.96 -10.82 9.95
C ASP A 159 -2.31 -12.06 10.56
N ILE A 160 -0.98 -12.16 10.44
CA ILE A 160 -0.22 -13.33 10.88
C ILE A 160 -0.13 -13.37 12.41
N ASP A 161 0.07 -12.22 13.07
CA ASP A 161 0.19 -12.13 14.53
C ASP A 161 -1.12 -12.53 15.23
N ASN A 162 -2.24 -12.12 14.63
CA ASN A 162 -3.56 -12.39 15.19
C ASN A 162 -4.21 -13.66 14.65
N ASP A 163 -3.61 -14.31 13.63
CA ASP A 163 -4.14 -15.51 12.97
C ASP A 163 -5.57 -15.32 12.48
N VAL A 164 -5.83 -14.19 11.78
CA VAL A 164 -7.17 -13.81 11.33
C VAL A 164 -7.15 -13.12 9.97
N ALA A 165 -8.15 -13.44 9.14
CA ALA A 165 -8.40 -12.67 7.92
C ALA A 165 -9.06 -11.34 8.29
N ARG A 166 -8.33 -10.24 8.18
CA ARG A 166 -8.84 -8.89 8.48
C ARG A 166 -9.82 -8.38 7.44
N GLU A 167 -9.60 -8.78 6.18
CA GLU A 167 -10.51 -8.46 5.09
C GLU A 167 -10.52 -9.59 4.06
N ILE A 168 -11.71 -9.95 3.63
CA ILE A 168 -11.95 -10.82 2.47
C ILE A 168 -12.97 -10.12 1.58
N LEU A 169 -12.66 -9.97 0.31
CA LEU A 169 -13.57 -9.47 -0.71
C LEU A 169 -13.58 -10.44 -1.90
N LEU A 170 -14.77 -10.75 -2.36
CA LEU A 170 -14.97 -11.51 -3.59
C LEU A 170 -16.12 -10.89 -4.38
N GLY A 171 -15.92 -10.66 -5.66
CA GLY A 171 -16.92 -10.01 -6.49
C GLY A 171 -16.86 -10.35 -7.95
N VAL A 172 -17.93 -10.00 -8.63
CA VAL A 172 -18.06 -10.06 -10.07
C VAL A 172 -18.49 -8.69 -10.60
N ASN A 173 -17.91 -8.32 -11.73
CA ASN A 173 -18.23 -7.09 -12.44
C ASN A 173 -18.60 -7.43 -13.88
N TYR A 174 -19.70 -6.83 -14.35
CA TYR A 174 -20.08 -6.81 -15.75
C TYR A 174 -20.00 -5.37 -16.26
N GLU A 175 -19.43 -5.18 -17.43
CA GLU A 175 -19.29 -3.85 -18.03
C GLU A 175 -19.68 -3.86 -19.50
N SER A 176 -20.59 -2.95 -19.86
CA SER A 176 -21.01 -2.64 -21.22
C SER A 176 -20.43 -1.31 -21.67
N CYS A 177 -20.73 -0.89 -22.91
CA CYS A 177 -20.31 0.42 -23.42
C CYS A 177 -20.80 1.60 -22.57
N CYS A 178 -22.00 1.52 -22.00
CA CYS A 178 -22.69 2.66 -21.41
C CYS A 178 -23.04 2.48 -19.92
N TRP A 179 -22.99 1.27 -19.39
CA TRP A 179 -23.28 0.95 -18.00
C TRP A 179 -22.48 -0.24 -17.50
N GLY A 180 -22.36 -0.36 -16.19
CA GLY A 180 -21.75 -1.48 -15.52
C GLY A 180 -22.54 -1.90 -14.29
N ILE A 181 -22.41 -3.16 -13.89
CA ILE A 181 -22.92 -3.68 -12.63
C ILE A 181 -21.84 -4.47 -11.91
N SER A 182 -21.70 -4.22 -10.63
CA SER A 182 -20.77 -4.93 -9.74
C SER A 182 -21.56 -5.52 -8.58
N VAL A 183 -21.31 -6.80 -8.28
CA VAL A 183 -21.82 -7.44 -7.08
C VAL A 183 -20.64 -8.05 -6.34
N TYR A 184 -20.48 -7.67 -5.07
CA TYR A 184 -19.39 -8.18 -4.25
C TYR A 184 -19.78 -8.41 -2.81
N GLY A 185 -19.25 -9.48 -2.25
CA GLY A 185 -19.29 -9.78 -0.82
C GLY A 185 -18.02 -9.29 -0.15
N ARG A 186 -18.15 -8.72 1.03
CA ARG A 186 -17.04 -8.25 1.85
C ARG A 186 -17.24 -8.67 3.29
N SER A 187 -16.20 -9.27 3.88
CA SER A 187 -16.09 -9.51 5.32
C SER A 187 -14.86 -8.78 5.82
N TYR A 188 -14.98 -7.99 6.89
CA TYR A 188 -13.87 -7.15 7.34
C TYR A 188 -14.00 -6.74 8.81
N TYR A 189 -12.86 -6.44 9.43
CA TYR A 189 -12.73 -5.68 10.67
C TYR A 189 -12.38 -4.22 10.33
N ASN A 190 -12.69 -3.28 11.21
CA ASN A 190 -12.16 -1.92 11.02
C ASN A 190 -10.64 -1.92 11.15
N ASP A 191 -9.96 -1.03 10.43
CA ASP A 191 -8.48 -1.03 10.30
C ASP A 191 -7.73 -0.91 11.64
N LEU A 192 -8.30 -0.23 12.63
CA LEU A 192 -7.71 0.00 13.95
C LEU A 192 -8.23 -0.95 15.03
N ASP A 193 -9.22 -1.79 14.72
CA ASP A 193 -9.79 -2.71 15.70
C ASP A 193 -8.84 -3.90 15.94
N ASP A 194 -8.65 -4.29 17.18
CA ASP A 194 -8.03 -5.57 17.52
C ASP A 194 -9.07 -6.69 17.30
N PRO A 195 -8.84 -7.61 16.32
CA PRO A 195 -9.81 -8.67 16.02
C PRO A 195 -10.04 -9.65 17.17
N LYS A 196 -9.13 -9.71 18.15
CA LYS A 196 -9.25 -10.56 19.35
C LYS A 196 -9.95 -9.88 20.51
N ALA A 197 -10.21 -8.57 20.42
CA ALA A 197 -10.93 -7.86 21.47
C ALA A 197 -12.39 -8.32 21.57
N SER A 198 -12.89 -8.54 22.76
CA SER A 198 -14.23 -9.08 23.00
C SER A 198 -15.38 -8.21 22.54
N ASN A 199 -15.12 -6.93 22.27
CA ASN A 199 -16.10 -5.94 21.82
C ASN A 199 -16.03 -5.66 20.30
N VAL A 200 -15.16 -6.36 19.57
CA VAL A 200 -14.98 -6.20 18.13
C VAL A 200 -15.58 -7.39 17.40
N SER A 201 -16.39 -7.12 16.40
CA SER A 201 -17.02 -8.14 15.58
C SER A 201 -16.71 -7.94 14.09
N GLU A 202 -16.55 -9.06 13.40
CA GLU A 202 -16.47 -9.10 11.95
C GLU A 202 -17.72 -8.49 11.32
N LYS A 203 -17.53 -7.56 10.40
CA LYS A 203 -18.60 -6.95 9.62
C LYS A 203 -18.71 -7.65 8.26
N ARG A 204 -19.95 -7.98 7.87
CA ARG A 204 -20.22 -8.63 6.58
C ARG A 204 -21.20 -7.79 5.78
N ALA A 205 -20.93 -7.64 4.50
CA ALA A 205 -21.78 -6.90 3.58
C ALA A 205 -21.82 -7.58 2.20
N ILE A 206 -23.01 -7.55 1.57
CA ILE A 206 -23.14 -7.84 0.16
C ILE A 206 -23.58 -6.51 -0.48
N ILE A 207 -22.86 -6.08 -1.48
CA ILE A 207 -23.05 -4.78 -2.11
C ILE A 207 -23.26 -4.99 -3.61
N ALA A 208 -24.31 -4.38 -4.14
CA ALA A 208 -24.57 -4.28 -5.57
C ALA A 208 -24.48 -2.81 -5.98
N GLU A 209 -23.76 -2.55 -7.05
CA GLU A 209 -23.49 -1.20 -7.54
C GLU A 209 -23.74 -1.14 -9.05
N ILE A 210 -24.46 -0.13 -9.49
CA ILE A 210 -24.71 0.15 -10.91
C ILE A 210 -23.96 1.43 -11.26
N THR A 211 -23.14 1.37 -12.30
CA THR A 211 -22.38 2.50 -12.82
C THR A 211 -22.91 2.87 -14.19
N LEU A 212 -23.27 4.15 -14.39
CA LEU A 212 -23.64 4.69 -15.68
C LEU A 212 -22.45 5.46 -16.27
N LYS A 213 -21.94 5.02 -17.42
CA LYS A 213 -20.82 5.69 -18.11
C LYS A 213 -21.36 6.93 -18.81
N GLY A 214 -20.62 8.05 -18.68
CA GLY A 214 -21.01 9.32 -19.34
C GLY A 214 -21.84 10.29 -18.49
N LEU A 215 -22.38 9.87 -17.35
CA LEU A 215 -22.90 10.77 -16.33
C LEU A 215 -21.76 11.11 -15.35
N GLY A 216 -21.05 12.19 -15.60
CA GLY A 216 -19.93 12.63 -14.79
C GLY A 216 -20.29 12.76 -13.30
N GLY A 217 -19.50 12.18 -12.41
CA GLY A 217 -19.55 12.43 -10.97
C GLY A 217 -20.21 11.38 -10.09
N LEU A 218 -20.63 10.22 -10.59
CA LEU A 218 -21.05 9.13 -9.71
C LEU A 218 -19.81 8.43 -9.15
N ASN A 219 -19.54 8.63 -7.87
CA ASN A 219 -18.48 7.93 -7.13
C ASN A 219 -18.74 6.42 -7.18
N ASN A 220 -17.93 5.71 -7.95
CA ASN A 220 -17.92 4.25 -7.97
C ASN A 220 -17.22 3.77 -6.69
N LYS A 221 -17.99 3.34 -5.70
CA LYS A 221 -17.47 2.89 -4.40
C LYS A 221 -16.56 1.66 -4.54
N LEU A 222 -16.89 0.77 -5.47
CA LEU A 222 -16.05 -0.39 -5.75
C LEU A 222 -14.71 0.04 -6.35
N ALA A 223 -14.68 0.94 -7.33
CA ALA A 223 -13.45 1.45 -7.90
C ALA A 223 -12.57 2.11 -6.83
N SER A 224 -13.15 2.98 -6.01
CA SER A 224 -12.44 3.62 -4.90
C SER A 224 -11.89 2.60 -3.88
N LEU A 225 -12.65 1.56 -3.57
CA LEU A 225 -12.19 0.49 -2.68
C LEU A 225 -11.03 -0.30 -3.30
N LEU A 226 -11.13 -0.64 -4.59
CA LEU A 226 -10.07 -1.37 -5.30
C LEU A 226 -8.82 -0.50 -5.48
N GLU A 227 -8.96 0.80 -5.74
CA GLU A 227 -7.84 1.75 -5.81
C GLU A 227 -7.03 1.79 -4.51
N ASN A 228 -7.71 1.73 -3.37
CA ASN A 228 -7.08 1.76 -2.06
C ASN A 228 -6.51 0.39 -1.61
N ARG A 229 -7.03 -0.72 -2.13
CA ARG A 229 -6.72 -2.08 -1.65
C ARG A 229 -5.92 -2.91 -2.65
N VAL A 230 -6.02 -2.63 -3.96
CA VAL A 230 -5.42 -3.44 -5.02
C VAL A 230 -4.35 -2.64 -5.75
N LEU A 231 -3.09 -2.97 -5.48
CA LEU A 231 -1.95 -2.31 -6.15
C LEU A 231 -2.02 -2.48 -7.67
N GLY A 232 -1.82 -1.38 -8.39
CA GLY A 232 -1.83 -1.37 -9.85
C GLY A 232 -3.24 -1.29 -10.48
N PHE A 233 -4.31 -1.24 -9.68
CA PHE A 233 -5.67 -1.10 -10.18
C PHE A 233 -5.85 0.16 -11.05
N ASN A 234 -5.26 1.28 -10.66
CA ASN A 234 -5.33 2.52 -11.43
C ASN A 234 -4.80 2.40 -12.85
N LYS A 235 -3.76 1.57 -13.08
CA LYS A 235 -3.23 1.32 -14.42
C LYS A 235 -4.23 0.56 -15.30
N ILE A 236 -5.00 -0.34 -14.71
CA ILE A 236 -6.03 -1.12 -15.41
C ILE A 236 -7.30 -0.28 -15.60
N ASN A 237 -7.69 0.52 -14.62
CA ASN A 237 -8.91 1.32 -14.66
C ASN A 237 -8.89 2.33 -15.81
N GLN A 238 -7.74 2.92 -16.14
CA GLN A 238 -7.59 3.79 -17.31
C GLN A 238 -7.88 3.05 -18.63
N SER A 239 -7.53 1.77 -18.73
CA SER A 239 -7.83 0.95 -19.91
C SER A 239 -9.29 0.55 -20.02
N TRP A 240 -10.06 0.66 -18.93
CA TRP A 240 -11.48 0.32 -18.90
C TRP A 240 -12.39 1.48 -19.33
N THR A 241 -11.96 2.70 -19.05
CA THR A 241 -12.74 3.92 -19.39
C THR A 241 -12.55 4.35 -20.85
N GLN A 242 -11.55 3.80 -21.56
CA GLN A 242 -11.21 4.18 -22.92
C GLN A 242 -11.68 3.20 -24.01
N ARG A 243 -12.41 2.13 -23.68
CA ARG A 243 -12.99 1.19 -24.66
C ARG A 243 -14.46 1.39 -24.89
#